data_33ddbcdc3e998a617f2f38f4ebfa1198
#
_entry.id   33ddbcdc3e998a617f2f38f4ebfa1198
#
_cell.length_a   1.000
_cell.length_b   1.000
_cell.length_c   1.000
_cell.angle_alpha   90.00
_cell.angle_beta   90.00
_cell.angle_gamma   90.00
#
_symmetry.space_group_name_H-M   'P 1'
#
loop_
_entity.id
_entity.type
_entity.pdbx_description
1 polymer ?
#
loop_
_entity_poly.entity_id
_entity_poly.type
_entity_poly.pdbx_seq_one_letter_code
_entity_poly.pdbx_strand_id
1 'polypeptide(L)'
;MAPLVAEAGAVGSTPVRTFEYSVGGMVMKVPTGCMFTHLIRGGGRKITYQNAGVDCGFVAALGSGFCNWRIDFTYANTNNRTYWTSRGRTRPECKIDPMRNNSPQTLPRYGKACAHLYVNGVRRVSQCHHITK
;
A
#
# COMPACT_ATOMS: atom_id res chain seq x y z
N MET A 1 7.45 15.60 -33.96
CA MET A 1 7.80 14.63 -32.91
C MET A 1 6.75 14.74 -31.82
N ALA A 2 6.02 13.68 -31.62
CA ALA A 2 5.08 13.66 -30.52
C ALA A 2 5.83 13.87 -29.21
N PRO A 3 5.40 14.77 -28.32
CA PRO A 3 6.03 14.88 -27.02
C PRO A 3 5.93 13.51 -26.34
N LEU A 4 7.07 13.05 -25.86
CA LEU A 4 7.07 11.92 -24.95
C LEU A 4 6.22 12.33 -23.77
N VAL A 5 5.02 11.76 -23.70
CA VAL A 5 4.22 11.88 -22.50
C VAL A 5 4.98 11.09 -21.43
N ALA A 6 5.75 11.80 -20.63
CA ALA A 6 6.33 11.18 -19.45
C ALA A 6 5.19 10.59 -18.65
N GLU A 7 5.30 9.32 -18.30
CA GLU A 7 4.35 8.73 -17.37
C GLU A 7 4.32 9.60 -16.12
N ALA A 8 3.17 10.19 -15.86
CA ALA A 8 2.95 10.85 -14.59
C ALA A 8 2.97 9.76 -13.53
N GLY A 9 3.61 10.05 -12.43
CA GLY A 9 3.68 9.11 -11.33
C GLY A 9 3.51 9.83 -10.02
N ALA A 10 3.06 9.10 -9.02
CA ALA A 10 2.98 9.58 -7.65
C ALA A 10 3.59 8.55 -6.73
N VAL A 11 4.41 9.02 -5.82
CA VAL A 11 4.95 8.20 -4.74
C VAL A 11 4.74 8.94 -3.44
N GLY A 12 4.24 8.22 -2.45
CA GLY A 12 4.05 8.79 -1.12
C GLY A 12 4.28 7.73 -0.06
N SER A 13 4.74 8.18 1.08
CA SER A 13 5.05 7.32 2.21
C SER A 13 4.36 7.84 3.46
N THR A 14 3.86 6.92 4.28
CA THR A 14 3.26 7.21 5.56
C THR A 14 4.00 6.40 6.62
N PRO A 15 4.39 7.02 7.76
CA PRO A 15 5.00 6.26 8.84
C PRO A 15 4.05 5.18 9.35
N VAL A 16 4.59 3.99 9.55
CA VAL A 16 3.86 2.92 10.24
C VAL A 16 4.09 3.14 11.72
N ARG A 17 3.02 3.41 12.46
CA ARG A 17 3.11 3.56 13.91
C ARG A 17 3.52 2.23 14.52
N THR A 18 4.35 2.31 15.56
CA THR A 18 4.69 1.10 16.30
C THR A 18 3.44 0.46 16.91
N PHE A 19 3.39 -0.85 16.86
CA PHE A 19 2.27 -1.60 17.45
C PHE A 19 2.73 -3.00 17.85
N GLU A 20 1.95 -3.61 18.71
CA GLU A 20 2.13 -4.99 19.11
C GLU A 20 0.90 -5.80 18.69
N TYR A 21 1.11 -7.06 18.37
CA TYR A 21 0.04 -7.99 18.03
C TYR A 21 0.47 -9.41 18.39
N SER A 22 -0.51 -10.32 18.51
CA SER A 22 -0.22 -11.70 18.92
C SER A 22 -0.40 -12.66 17.76
N VAL A 23 0.53 -13.58 17.61
CA VAL A 23 0.47 -14.66 16.63
C VAL A 23 0.88 -15.95 17.33
N GLY A 24 -0.04 -16.91 17.39
CA GLY A 24 0.25 -18.21 18.01
C GLY A 24 0.73 -18.14 19.46
N GLY A 25 0.21 -17.19 20.23
CA GLY A 25 0.62 -16.97 21.61
C GLY A 25 1.90 -16.15 21.78
N MET A 26 2.54 -15.74 20.70
CA MET A 26 3.73 -14.90 20.75
C MET A 26 3.36 -13.44 20.53
N VAL A 27 3.99 -12.53 21.26
CA VAL A 27 3.84 -11.08 21.05
C VAL A 27 4.85 -10.64 20.03
N MET A 28 4.34 -10.03 18.95
CA MET A 28 5.13 -9.48 17.87
C MET A 28 5.16 -7.97 18.00
N LYS A 29 6.32 -7.37 17.74
CA LYS A 29 6.50 -5.92 17.83
C LYS A 29 6.94 -5.36 16.49
N VAL A 30 6.30 -4.26 16.08
CA VAL A 30 6.72 -3.46 14.93
C VAL A 30 7.47 -2.24 15.46
N PRO A 31 8.74 -2.04 15.09
CA PRO A 31 9.53 -0.92 15.63
C PRO A 31 9.13 0.40 14.99
N THR A 32 9.55 1.50 15.62
CA THR A 32 9.48 2.83 15.00
C THR A 32 10.46 2.90 13.83
N GLY A 33 10.08 3.62 12.76
CA GLY A 33 10.97 3.84 11.62
C GLY A 33 10.57 3.09 10.36
N CYS A 34 9.50 2.31 10.40
CA CYS A 34 8.95 1.70 9.19
C CYS A 34 8.10 2.69 8.42
N MET A 35 8.20 2.68 7.09
CA MET A 35 7.43 3.53 6.18
C MET A 35 6.62 2.65 5.25
N PHE A 36 5.34 3.01 5.06
CA PHE A 36 4.49 2.37 4.06
C PHE A 36 4.46 3.27 2.83
N THR A 37 4.96 2.78 1.71
CA THR A 37 5.11 3.53 0.47
C THR A 37 4.14 3.01 -0.56
N HIS A 38 3.43 3.93 -1.23
CA HIS A 38 2.53 3.63 -2.33
C HIS A 38 3.01 4.36 -3.57
N LEU A 39 3.36 3.59 -4.59
CA LEU A 39 3.84 4.09 -5.87
C LEU A 39 2.81 3.77 -6.94
N ILE A 40 2.39 4.80 -7.68
CA ILE A 40 1.53 4.66 -8.86
C ILE A 40 2.23 5.34 -10.04
N ARG A 41 2.24 4.66 -11.18
CA ARG A 41 2.66 5.23 -12.46
C ARG A 41 1.53 5.11 -13.46
N GLY A 42 1.44 6.09 -14.36
CA GLY A 42 0.44 6.12 -15.40
C GLY A 42 0.08 7.55 -15.75
N GLY A 43 -1.07 7.74 -16.37
CA GLY A 43 -1.59 9.05 -16.73
C GLY A 43 -3.11 9.06 -16.71
N GLY A 44 -3.72 10.11 -16.15
CA GLY A 44 -5.16 10.19 -16.02
C GLY A 44 -5.71 8.99 -15.23
N ARG A 45 -6.62 8.25 -15.84
CA ARG A 45 -7.22 7.06 -15.23
C ARG A 45 -6.44 5.76 -15.49
N LYS A 46 -5.39 5.82 -16.31
CA LYS A 46 -4.62 4.63 -16.67
C LYS A 46 -3.50 4.42 -15.68
N ILE A 47 -3.49 3.28 -15.02
CA ILE A 47 -2.41 2.85 -14.13
C ILE A 47 -1.58 1.82 -14.89
N THR A 48 -0.30 2.14 -15.13
CA THR A 48 0.62 1.23 -15.80
C THR A 48 1.40 0.38 -14.80
N TYR A 49 1.57 0.89 -13.58
CA TYR A 49 2.27 0.19 -12.51
C TYR A 49 1.77 0.70 -11.16
N GLN A 50 1.58 -0.21 -10.23
CA GLN A 50 1.21 0.12 -8.85
C GLN A 50 1.87 -0.84 -7.90
N ASN A 51 2.47 -0.28 -6.87
CA ASN A 51 3.16 -1.05 -5.84
C ASN A 51 2.91 -0.41 -4.48
N ALA A 52 2.73 -1.22 -3.47
CA ALA A 52 2.67 -0.77 -2.09
C ALA A 52 3.48 -1.72 -1.22
N GLY A 53 4.25 -1.16 -0.31
CA GLY A 53 5.09 -1.98 0.54
C GLY A 53 5.65 -1.24 1.72
N VAL A 54 6.21 -2.00 2.65
CA VAL A 54 6.83 -1.49 3.86
C VAL A 54 8.35 -1.56 3.72
N ASP A 55 9.02 -0.49 4.13
CA ASP A 55 10.46 -0.42 4.27
C ASP A 55 10.79 0.06 5.68
N CYS A 56 11.52 -0.73 6.41
CA CYS A 56 11.95 -0.42 7.78
C CYS A 56 13.44 -0.04 7.87
N GLY A 57 14.17 -0.09 6.75
CA GLY A 57 15.61 0.19 6.76
C GLY A 57 16.35 -0.70 7.76
N PHE A 58 17.31 -0.13 8.50
CA PHE A 58 18.07 -0.93 9.47
C PHE A 58 17.28 -1.24 10.74
N VAL A 59 16.16 -0.58 11.00
CA VAL A 59 15.33 -0.92 12.18
C VAL A 59 14.59 -2.24 11.99
N ALA A 60 14.58 -2.79 10.76
CA ALA A 60 13.99 -4.09 10.49
C ALA A 60 14.56 -5.19 11.39
N ALA A 61 15.85 -5.09 11.73
CA ALA A 61 16.51 -6.08 12.60
C ALA A 61 16.03 -5.99 14.06
N LEU A 62 15.40 -4.87 14.46
CA LEU A 62 14.93 -4.65 15.82
C LEU A 62 13.50 -5.12 16.04
N GLY A 63 12.78 -5.46 14.96
CA GLY A 63 11.38 -5.84 15.00
C GLY A 63 11.15 -7.30 14.69
N SER A 64 9.94 -7.75 14.97
CA SER A 64 9.52 -9.13 14.71
C SER A 64 8.97 -9.34 13.30
N GLY A 65 8.81 -8.27 12.53
CA GLY A 65 8.23 -8.32 11.20
C GLY A 65 6.70 -8.28 11.22
N PHE A 66 6.14 -8.50 10.04
CA PHE A 66 4.69 -8.45 9.80
C PHE A 66 4.21 -9.85 9.45
N CYS A 67 3.35 -10.41 10.27
CA CYS A 67 2.75 -11.73 10.06
C CYS A 67 1.25 -11.56 9.80
N ASN A 68 0.64 -12.52 9.10
CA ASN A 68 -0.77 -12.45 8.74
C ASN A 68 -1.12 -11.11 8.09
N TRP A 69 -0.30 -10.69 7.14
CA TRP A 69 -0.44 -9.38 6.49
C TRP A 69 -1.21 -9.50 5.17
N ARG A 70 -1.84 -8.40 4.82
CA ARG A 70 -2.56 -8.23 3.57
C ARG A 70 -2.46 -6.78 3.13
N ILE A 71 -2.27 -6.55 1.84
CA ILE A 71 -2.33 -5.21 1.26
C ILE A 71 -3.51 -5.15 0.31
N ASP A 72 -4.43 -4.23 0.55
CA ASP A 72 -5.57 -3.96 -0.31
C ASP A 72 -5.36 -2.66 -1.08
N PHE A 73 -5.88 -2.62 -2.29
CA PHE A 73 -6.00 -1.38 -3.05
C PHE A 73 -7.47 -0.99 -3.15
N THR A 74 -7.79 0.26 -2.87
CA THR A 74 -9.14 0.77 -2.99
C THR A 74 -9.17 1.96 -3.93
N TYR A 75 -10.28 2.12 -4.63
CA TYR A 75 -10.46 3.20 -5.60
C TYR A 75 -11.77 3.91 -5.28
N ALA A 76 -11.70 5.23 -5.17
CA ALA A 76 -12.83 6.06 -4.81
C ALA A 76 -13.05 7.14 -5.87
N ASN A 77 -14.29 7.58 -6.01
CA ASN A 77 -14.63 8.67 -6.92
C ASN A 77 -14.32 10.02 -6.28
N THR A 78 -14.61 11.11 -7.01
CA THR A 78 -14.36 12.48 -6.53
C THR A 78 -15.21 12.87 -5.31
N ASN A 79 -16.27 12.12 -5.02
CA ASN A 79 -17.09 12.29 -3.82
C ASN A 79 -16.60 11.42 -2.65
N ASN A 80 -15.40 10.85 -2.79
CA ASN A 80 -14.76 10.01 -1.77
C ASN A 80 -15.54 8.73 -1.45
N ARG A 81 -16.28 8.23 -2.43
CA ARG A 81 -16.97 6.95 -2.31
C ARG A 81 -16.17 5.85 -2.97
N THR A 82 -15.81 4.83 -2.22
CA THR A 82 -15.11 3.66 -2.75
C THR A 82 -16.02 2.91 -3.69
N TYR A 83 -15.61 2.76 -4.95
CA TYR A 83 -16.38 2.01 -5.94
C TYR A 83 -15.77 0.64 -6.25
N TRP A 84 -14.53 0.42 -5.89
CA TRP A 84 -13.86 -0.87 -6.11
C TRP A 84 -12.77 -1.11 -5.08
N THR A 85 -12.71 -2.35 -4.60
CA THR A 85 -11.65 -2.82 -3.69
C THR A 85 -10.98 -4.03 -4.33
N SER A 86 -9.68 -3.92 -4.55
CA SER A 86 -8.84 -5.04 -4.92
C SER A 86 -8.22 -5.61 -3.65
N ARG A 87 -8.88 -6.60 -3.09
CA ARG A 87 -8.44 -7.20 -1.84
C ARG A 87 -7.26 -8.11 -2.06
N GLY A 88 -6.21 -7.91 -1.29
CA GLY A 88 -5.05 -8.78 -1.29
C GLY A 88 -5.33 -10.10 -0.61
N ARG A 89 -4.45 -11.05 -0.85
CA ARG A 89 -4.47 -12.32 -0.16
C ARG A 89 -3.80 -12.16 1.21
N THR A 90 -4.39 -12.71 2.25
CA THR A 90 -3.76 -12.76 3.56
C THR A 90 -2.57 -13.72 3.51
N ARG A 91 -1.40 -13.22 3.86
CA ARG A 91 -0.15 -13.97 3.91
C ARG A 91 0.15 -14.34 5.35
N PRO A 92 0.16 -15.63 5.71
CA PRO A 92 0.42 -16.05 7.09
C PRO A 92 1.89 -15.90 7.47
N GLU A 93 2.80 -16.02 6.50
CA GLU A 93 4.23 -15.90 6.76
C GLU A 93 4.62 -14.50 7.25
N CYS A 94 5.65 -14.43 8.09
CA CYS A 94 6.15 -13.16 8.59
C CYS A 94 7.19 -12.60 7.65
N LYS A 95 7.07 -11.30 7.31
CA LYS A 95 8.02 -10.57 6.48
C LYS A 95 8.36 -9.24 7.11
N ILE A 96 9.60 -8.80 6.92
CA ILE A 96 10.05 -7.46 7.36
C ILE A 96 9.72 -6.40 6.31
N ASP A 97 9.46 -6.80 5.06
CA ASP A 97 9.17 -5.91 3.93
C ASP A 97 7.96 -6.38 3.13
N PRO A 98 6.78 -6.49 3.74
CA PRO A 98 5.59 -6.91 3.01
C PRO A 98 5.30 -5.96 1.85
N MET A 99 4.95 -6.52 0.69
CA MET A 99 4.78 -5.77 -0.54
C MET A 99 3.76 -6.44 -1.45
N ARG A 100 3.01 -5.61 -2.19
CA ARG A 100 2.10 -6.08 -3.23
C ARG A 100 2.19 -5.21 -4.46
N ASN A 101 2.32 -5.85 -5.63
CA ASN A 101 2.18 -5.23 -6.94
C ASN A 101 0.77 -5.45 -7.46
N ASN A 102 0.31 -4.55 -8.32
CA ASN A 102 -0.94 -4.71 -9.03
C ASN A 102 -0.71 -4.62 -10.53
N SER A 103 -1.56 -5.30 -11.27
CA SER A 103 -1.51 -5.34 -12.74
C SER A 103 -1.92 -4.01 -13.34
N PRO A 104 -1.43 -3.67 -14.55
CA PRO A 104 -1.91 -2.49 -15.26
C PRO A 104 -3.42 -2.51 -15.44
N GLN A 105 -4.04 -1.34 -15.32
CA GLN A 105 -5.50 -1.21 -15.44
C GLN A 105 -5.90 0.21 -15.80
N THR A 106 -7.10 0.35 -16.30
CA THR A 106 -7.72 1.66 -16.52
C THR A 106 -8.90 1.80 -15.57
N LEU A 107 -8.85 2.85 -14.74
CA LEU A 107 -9.92 3.11 -13.78
C LEU A 107 -11.12 3.72 -14.50
N PRO A 108 -12.36 3.36 -14.11
CA PRO A 108 -13.55 3.95 -14.71
C PRO A 108 -13.79 5.39 -14.28
N ARG A 109 -13.16 5.84 -13.18
CA ARG A 109 -13.43 7.16 -12.60
C ARG A 109 -12.17 7.83 -12.11
N TYR A 110 -12.17 9.16 -12.16
CA TYR A 110 -11.22 9.97 -11.41
C TYR A 110 -11.59 9.96 -9.92
N GLY A 111 -10.67 10.36 -9.08
CA GLY A 111 -10.88 10.39 -7.63
C GLY A 111 -9.58 10.11 -6.91
N LYS A 112 -9.51 8.99 -6.22
CA LYS A 112 -8.27 8.60 -5.54
C LYS A 112 -8.06 7.10 -5.56
N ALA A 113 -6.79 6.71 -5.46
CA ALA A 113 -6.36 5.33 -5.29
C ALA A 113 -5.59 5.23 -3.99
N CYS A 114 -5.93 4.27 -3.17
CA CYS A 114 -5.33 4.06 -1.87
C CYS A 114 -4.77 2.65 -1.75
N ALA A 115 -3.72 2.53 -0.96
CA ALA A 115 -3.22 1.24 -0.49
C ALA A 115 -3.38 1.17 1.02
N HIS A 116 -3.71 0.00 1.52
CA HIS A 116 -3.95 -0.24 2.94
C HIS A 116 -3.20 -1.48 3.39
N LEU A 117 -2.46 -1.38 4.46
CA LEU A 117 -1.79 -2.53 5.08
C LEU A 117 -2.63 -3.01 6.26
N TYR A 118 -2.98 -4.28 6.22
CA TYR A 118 -3.63 -4.99 7.32
C TYR A 118 -2.65 -5.98 7.93
N VAL A 119 -2.62 -6.04 9.24
CA VAL A 119 -1.88 -7.07 9.99
C VAL A 119 -2.84 -7.67 10.99
N ASN A 120 -2.97 -8.98 10.93
CA ASN A 120 -3.88 -9.72 11.80
C ASN A 120 -5.34 -9.23 11.69
N GLY A 121 -5.76 -8.83 10.48
CA GLY A 121 -7.10 -8.34 10.21
C GLY A 121 -7.35 -6.88 10.59
N VAL A 122 -6.36 -6.19 11.15
CA VAL A 122 -6.49 -4.79 11.57
C VAL A 122 -5.73 -3.90 10.62
N ARG A 123 -6.40 -2.85 10.12
CA ARG A 123 -5.75 -1.87 9.25
C ARG A 123 -4.77 -1.03 10.06
N ARG A 124 -3.49 -1.03 9.66
CA ARG A 124 -2.42 -0.37 10.39
C ARG A 124 -1.98 0.95 9.76
N VAL A 125 -2.05 1.05 8.43
CA VAL A 125 -1.61 2.26 7.72
C VAL A 125 -2.26 2.29 6.34
N SER A 126 -2.45 3.49 5.83
CA SER A 126 -2.96 3.74 4.48
C SER A 126 -2.20 4.88 3.84
N GLN A 127 -2.06 4.81 2.52
CA GLN A 127 -1.49 5.89 1.71
C GLN A 127 -2.33 6.05 0.46
N CYS A 128 -2.73 7.27 0.16
CA CYS A 128 -3.60 7.58 -0.97
C CYS A 128 -2.96 8.58 -1.91
N HIS A 129 -3.36 8.50 -3.18
CA HIS A 129 -3.01 9.47 -4.22
C HIS A 129 -4.26 9.88 -4.98
N HIS A 130 -4.32 11.14 -5.39
CA HIS A 130 -5.39 11.63 -6.24
C HIS A 130 -5.18 11.15 -7.68
N ILE A 131 -6.27 10.69 -8.29
CA ILE A 131 -6.33 10.31 -9.70
C ILE A 131 -7.02 11.45 -10.43
N THR A 132 -6.24 12.24 -11.15
CA THR A 132 -6.71 13.44 -11.85
C THR A 132 -6.30 13.42 -13.31
N LYS A 133 -6.87 14.33 -14.07
CA LYS A 133 -6.49 14.50 -15.49
C LYS A 133 -5.01 14.80 -15.68
#